data_eb83e066b10678965cc7391ebb4d2a3f
#
_entry.id   eb83e066b10678965cc7391ebb4d2a3f
#
_cell.length_a   1.000
_cell.length_b   1.000
_cell.length_c   1.000
_cell.angle_alpha   90.00
_cell.angle_beta   90.00
_cell.angle_gamma   90.00
#
_symmetry.space_group_name_H-M   'P 1'
#
loop_
_entity.id
_entity.type
_entity.pdbx_description
1 polymer ?
#
loop_
_entity_poly.entity_id
_entity_poly.type
_entity_poly.pdbx_seq_one_letter_code
_entity_poly.pdbx_strand_id
1 'polypeptide(L)'
;VASLLRGSPDRRAPTILLSTLARLTAEDRDTSRDARVAILQRLQELGSRRNAGVLRPYLEDPDPRVAATAAEALSDWTDQMVTARTSRLRTGTSPLLEAVLGLVSAHVRMVNGAEFQLKLFPEEAPATVDRFSQLARKGYYDTLTFHRVVPNFVIQGGSPGANEFMGDGPYMRDE
;
A
#
# COMPACT_ATOMS: atom_id res chain seq x y z
N VAL A 1 -12.87 10.09 -5.95
CA VAL A 1 -12.92 11.58 -5.98
C VAL A 1 -12.14 12.11 -7.17
N ALA A 2 -10.87 11.71 -7.42
CA ALA A 2 -10.09 12.20 -8.56
C ALA A 2 -10.78 11.97 -9.92
N SER A 3 -11.47 10.84 -10.09
CA SER A 3 -12.23 10.53 -11.30
C SER A 3 -13.42 11.46 -11.57
N LEU A 4 -13.96 12.08 -10.52
CA LEU A 4 -15.07 13.06 -10.65
C LEU A 4 -14.62 14.39 -11.25
N LEU A 5 -13.31 14.65 -11.30
CA LEU A 5 -12.74 15.86 -11.91
C LEU A 5 -12.47 15.70 -13.41
N ARG A 6 -12.92 14.59 -14.03
CA ARG A 6 -12.76 14.38 -15.47
C ARG A 6 -13.39 15.54 -16.25
N GLY A 7 -12.58 16.19 -17.11
CA GLY A 7 -13.04 17.33 -17.90
C GLY A 7 -13.43 18.57 -17.10
N SER A 8 -13.03 18.66 -15.82
CA SER A 8 -13.34 19.81 -14.98
C SER A 8 -12.74 21.10 -15.56
N PRO A 9 -13.53 22.15 -15.77
CA PRO A 9 -13.02 23.44 -16.25
C PRO A 9 -12.35 24.27 -15.13
N ASP A 10 -12.33 23.78 -13.89
CA ASP A 10 -11.78 24.52 -12.76
C ASP A 10 -10.25 24.59 -12.85
N ARG A 11 -9.73 25.79 -13.06
CA ARG A 11 -8.29 26.06 -13.17
C ARG A 11 -7.51 25.75 -11.88
N ARG A 12 -8.19 25.56 -10.75
CA ARG A 12 -7.56 25.18 -9.48
C ARG A 12 -7.35 23.67 -9.37
N ALA A 13 -8.04 22.87 -10.18
CA ALA A 13 -7.98 21.42 -10.10
C ALA A 13 -6.56 20.84 -10.14
N PRO A 14 -5.65 21.25 -11.04
CA PRO A 14 -4.28 20.74 -11.04
C PRO A 14 -3.51 21.05 -9.74
N THR A 15 -3.68 22.25 -9.19
CA THR A 15 -3.02 22.64 -7.94
C THR A 15 -3.50 21.82 -6.75
N ILE A 16 -4.81 21.59 -6.66
CA ILE A 16 -5.41 20.75 -5.59
C ILE A 16 -4.95 19.29 -5.73
N LEU A 17 -4.91 18.78 -6.94
CA LEU A 17 -4.45 17.42 -7.20
C LEU A 17 -2.97 17.24 -6.83
N LEU A 18 -2.10 18.19 -7.19
CA LEU A 18 -0.69 18.18 -6.84
C LEU A 18 -0.47 18.23 -5.32
N SER A 19 -1.17 19.10 -4.61
CA SER A 19 -1.06 19.17 -3.15
C SER A 19 -1.56 17.88 -2.47
N THR A 20 -2.63 17.28 -3.00
CA THR A 20 -3.16 16.01 -2.50
C THR A 20 -2.20 14.86 -2.78
N LEU A 21 -1.58 14.81 -3.97
CA LEU A 21 -0.56 13.83 -4.33
C LEU A 21 0.63 13.91 -3.37
N ALA A 22 1.15 15.11 -3.13
CA ALA A 22 2.26 15.33 -2.21
C ALA A 22 1.92 14.87 -0.77
N ARG A 23 0.73 15.19 -0.29
CA ARG A 23 0.26 14.76 1.03
C ARG A 23 0.17 13.23 1.13
N LEU A 24 -0.47 12.56 0.16
CA LEU A 24 -0.61 11.11 0.17
C LEU A 24 0.74 10.40 0.06
N THR A 25 1.71 10.98 -0.65
CA THR A 25 3.06 10.45 -0.74
C THR A 25 3.81 10.60 0.59
N ALA A 26 3.63 11.75 1.28
CA ALA A 26 4.25 11.97 2.58
C ALA A 26 3.66 11.11 3.70
N GLU A 27 2.43 10.63 3.55
CA GLU A 27 1.81 9.68 4.49
C GLU A 27 2.43 8.29 4.43
N ASP A 28 3.16 7.98 3.36
CA ASP A 28 3.90 6.72 3.13
C ASP A 28 3.06 5.45 3.41
N ARG A 29 1.83 5.43 2.86
CA ARG A 29 0.88 4.32 3.02
C ARG A 29 0.69 3.57 1.72
N ASP A 30 0.82 2.26 1.73
CA ASP A 30 0.56 1.41 0.56
C ASP A 30 -0.87 1.58 0.03
N THR A 31 -1.85 1.72 0.91
CA THR A 31 -3.26 1.99 0.54
C THR A 31 -3.45 3.29 -0.25
N SER A 32 -2.46 4.16 -0.29
CA SER A 32 -2.49 5.40 -1.09
C SER A 32 -2.13 5.19 -2.56
N ARG A 33 -1.60 4.02 -2.96
CA ARG A 33 -1.16 3.73 -4.34
C ARG A 33 -2.23 4.05 -5.38
N ASP A 34 -3.40 3.43 -5.27
CA ASP A 34 -4.46 3.59 -6.27
C ASP A 34 -4.98 5.04 -6.32
N ALA A 35 -5.05 5.70 -5.18
CA ALA A 35 -5.40 7.11 -5.11
C ALA A 35 -4.34 7.99 -5.79
N ARG A 36 -3.04 7.73 -5.58
CA ARG A 36 -1.94 8.43 -6.21
C ARG A 36 -1.91 8.23 -7.72
N VAL A 37 -2.11 6.99 -8.19
CA VAL A 37 -2.24 6.66 -9.61
C VAL A 37 -3.41 7.40 -10.24
N ALA A 38 -4.60 7.37 -9.62
CA ALA A 38 -5.77 8.08 -10.13
C ALA A 38 -5.58 9.61 -10.19
N ILE A 39 -4.82 10.18 -9.25
CA ILE A 39 -4.47 11.61 -9.27
C ILE A 39 -3.50 11.90 -10.42
N LEU A 40 -2.48 11.08 -10.63
CA LEU A 40 -1.52 11.25 -11.72
C LEU A 40 -2.19 11.16 -13.09
N GLN A 41 -3.08 10.18 -13.29
CA GLN A 41 -3.89 10.07 -14.51
C GLN A 41 -4.75 11.32 -14.75
N ARG A 42 -5.32 11.87 -13.68
CA ARG A 42 -6.10 13.10 -13.78
C ARG A 42 -5.23 14.33 -14.06
N LEU A 43 -4.04 14.38 -13.47
CA LEU A 43 -3.07 15.42 -13.77
C LEU A 43 -2.57 15.35 -15.23
N GLN A 44 -2.40 14.14 -15.78
CA GLN A 44 -2.05 13.95 -17.19
C GLN A 44 -3.05 14.66 -18.12
N GLU A 45 -4.35 14.56 -17.82
CA GLU A 45 -5.41 15.18 -18.62
C GLU A 45 -5.55 16.70 -18.38
N LEU A 46 -5.40 17.17 -17.14
CA LEU A 46 -5.69 18.55 -16.74
C LEU A 46 -4.46 19.42 -16.60
N GLY A 47 -3.30 18.83 -16.53
CA GLY A 47 -2.01 19.51 -16.36
C GLY A 47 -1.38 19.92 -17.69
N SER A 48 -0.17 20.39 -17.60
CA SER A 48 0.60 20.81 -18.77
C SER A 48 2.10 20.75 -18.48
N ARG A 49 2.91 21.01 -19.50
CA ARG A 49 4.38 21.12 -19.39
C ARG A 49 4.85 22.00 -18.22
N ARG A 50 4.06 22.99 -17.80
CA ARG A 50 4.39 23.86 -16.65
C ARG A 50 4.42 23.08 -15.32
N ASN A 51 3.71 21.97 -15.25
CA ASN A 51 3.65 21.11 -14.05
C ASN A 51 4.74 20.02 -14.06
N ALA A 52 5.50 19.87 -15.13
CA ALA A 52 6.46 18.76 -15.30
C ALA A 52 7.50 18.71 -14.17
N GLY A 53 8.00 19.86 -13.72
CA GLY A 53 8.98 19.91 -12.61
C GLY A 53 8.49 19.27 -11.31
N VAL A 54 7.20 19.41 -11.03
CA VAL A 54 6.60 18.87 -9.78
C VAL A 54 6.41 17.35 -9.87
N LEU A 55 6.23 16.78 -11.07
CA LEU A 55 6.06 15.33 -11.23
C LEU A 55 7.40 14.57 -11.36
N ARG A 56 8.51 15.22 -11.64
CA ARG A 56 9.81 14.55 -11.80
C ARG A 56 10.23 13.69 -10.60
N PRO A 57 10.06 14.10 -9.34
CA PRO A 57 10.40 13.25 -8.19
C PRO A 57 9.66 11.92 -8.15
N TYR A 58 8.45 11.85 -8.72
CA TYR A 58 7.66 10.62 -8.76
C TYR A 58 8.18 9.58 -9.78
N LEU A 59 9.12 9.94 -10.65
CA LEU A 59 9.80 8.96 -11.49
C LEU A 59 10.63 7.95 -10.69
N GLU A 60 11.03 8.32 -9.48
CA GLU A 60 11.81 7.50 -8.56
C GLU A 60 10.93 6.95 -7.42
N ASP A 61 9.60 7.07 -7.54
CA ASP A 61 8.69 6.53 -6.53
C ASP A 61 8.96 5.04 -6.30
N PRO A 62 8.99 4.57 -5.03
CA PRO A 62 9.20 3.16 -4.73
C PRO A 62 8.13 2.25 -5.33
N ASP A 63 6.92 2.76 -5.53
CA ASP A 63 5.86 2.01 -6.21
C ASP A 63 6.03 2.11 -7.73
N PRO A 64 6.27 0.98 -8.42
CA PRO A 64 6.54 0.99 -9.86
C PRO A 64 5.36 1.50 -10.69
N ARG A 65 4.12 1.34 -10.21
CA ARG A 65 2.93 1.81 -10.92
C ARG A 65 2.76 3.32 -10.81
N VAL A 66 3.06 3.89 -9.65
CA VAL A 66 3.09 5.35 -9.46
C VAL A 66 4.17 5.97 -10.34
N ALA A 67 5.39 5.40 -10.34
CA ALA A 67 6.49 5.88 -11.14
C ALA A 67 6.21 5.78 -12.65
N ALA A 68 5.63 4.67 -13.11
CA ALA A 68 5.24 4.51 -14.52
C ALA A 68 4.17 5.53 -14.94
N THR A 69 3.13 5.72 -14.11
CA THR A 69 2.08 6.69 -14.42
C THR A 69 2.60 8.13 -14.43
N ALA A 70 3.56 8.47 -13.57
CA ALA A 70 4.23 9.76 -13.59
C ALA A 70 5.07 9.94 -14.88
N ALA A 71 5.73 8.87 -15.35
CA ALA A 71 6.51 8.89 -16.59
C ALA A 71 5.61 9.07 -17.82
N GLU A 72 4.43 8.42 -17.85
CA GLU A 72 3.43 8.60 -18.90
C GLU A 72 2.96 10.06 -18.99
N ALA A 73 2.55 10.64 -17.85
CA ALA A 73 2.12 12.04 -17.80
C ALA A 73 3.22 13.01 -18.26
N LEU A 74 4.45 12.78 -17.85
CA LEU A 74 5.59 13.60 -18.26
C LEU A 74 5.90 13.45 -19.74
N SER A 75 5.79 12.24 -20.28
CA SER A 75 6.00 11.99 -21.71
C SER A 75 4.99 12.77 -22.55
N ASP A 76 3.72 12.71 -22.20
CA ASP A 76 2.64 13.43 -22.89
C ASP A 76 2.83 14.96 -22.83
N TRP A 77 3.29 15.49 -21.69
CA TRP A 77 3.46 16.93 -21.53
C TRP A 77 4.71 17.49 -22.19
N THR A 78 5.72 16.65 -22.42
CA THR A 78 7.02 17.12 -22.95
C THR A 78 7.30 16.70 -24.38
N ASP A 79 6.45 15.85 -24.96
CA ASP A 79 6.66 15.20 -26.26
C ASP A 79 8.00 14.44 -26.32
N GLN A 80 8.45 13.93 -25.18
CA GLN A 80 9.69 13.17 -25.05
C GLN A 80 9.41 11.89 -24.28
N MET A 81 10.05 10.80 -24.68
CA MET A 81 9.97 9.56 -23.93
C MET A 81 10.66 9.73 -22.57
N VAL A 82 9.88 9.67 -21.51
CA VAL A 82 10.35 9.69 -20.13
C VAL A 82 10.16 8.28 -19.54
N THR A 83 11.19 7.74 -18.92
CA THR A 83 11.15 6.43 -18.28
C THR A 83 11.21 6.55 -16.78
N ALA A 84 10.41 5.74 -16.10
CA ALA A 84 10.47 5.59 -14.65
C ALA A 84 11.80 4.92 -14.22
N ARG A 85 12.34 5.36 -13.10
CA ARG A 85 13.52 4.78 -12.45
C ARG A 85 13.17 4.51 -10.99
N THR A 86 12.29 3.52 -10.76
CA THR A 86 11.87 3.16 -9.41
C THR A 86 13.07 2.98 -8.49
N SER A 87 13.08 3.69 -7.39
CA SER A 87 14.05 3.47 -6.35
C SER A 87 13.79 2.08 -5.74
N ARG A 88 14.83 1.26 -5.67
CA ARG A 88 14.74 0.03 -4.88
C ARG A 88 14.61 0.45 -3.43
N LEU A 89 13.54 0.00 -2.76
CA LEU A 89 13.50 0.05 -1.32
C LEU A 89 14.77 -0.62 -0.80
N ARG A 90 15.49 0.08 0.09
CA ARG A 90 16.63 -0.53 0.78
C ARG A 90 16.06 -1.66 1.66
N THR A 91 16.10 -2.87 1.15
CA THR A 91 15.91 -4.07 1.95
C THR A 91 17.16 -4.18 2.85
N GLY A 92 17.12 -3.56 4.01
CA GLY A 92 18.04 -3.90 5.05
C GLY A 92 17.77 -5.35 5.44
N THR A 93 18.80 -6.18 5.52
CA THR A 93 18.71 -7.45 6.23
C THR A 93 18.32 -7.12 7.66
N SER A 94 17.05 -7.28 8.00
CA SER A 94 16.59 -7.14 9.36
C SER A 94 17.23 -8.25 10.18
N PRO A 95 17.85 -7.96 11.35
CA PRO A 95 18.26 -9.02 12.27
C PRO A 95 17.12 -9.93 12.70
N LEU A 96 15.88 -9.48 12.51
CA LEU A 96 14.67 -10.24 12.74
C LEU A 96 14.40 -11.28 11.63
N LEU A 97 15.00 -11.14 10.46
CA LEU A 97 14.78 -12.09 9.36
C LEU A 97 15.26 -13.49 9.74
N GLU A 98 16.43 -13.61 10.37
CA GLU A 98 16.94 -14.90 10.85
C GLU A 98 16.02 -15.50 11.93
N ALA A 99 15.46 -14.69 12.81
CA ALA A 99 14.50 -15.14 13.82
C ALA A 99 13.16 -15.55 13.20
N VAL A 100 12.78 -14.94 12.09
CA VAL A 100 11.52 -15.21 11.37
C VAL A 100 11.62 -16.49 10.55
N LEU A 101 12.78 -16.79 9.97
CA LEU A 101 12.99 -18.03 9.19
C LEU A 101 12.74 -19.32 10.01
N GLY A 102 12.83 -19.24 11.35
CA GLY A 102 12.45 -20.33 12.25
C GLY A 102 10.95 -20.40 12.59
N LEU A 103 10.15 -19.43 12.19
CA LEU A 103 8.72 -19.37 12.51
C LEU A 103 7.89 -20.05 11.44
N VAL A 104 7.61 -21.32 11.65
CA VAL A 104 6.92 -22.15 10.66
C VAL A 104 5.43 -22.37 10.97
N SER A 105 4.96 -21.99 12.16
CA SER A 105 3.55 -22.14 12.52
C SER A 105 3.09 -21.17 13.61
N ALA A 106 1.77 -20.92 13.64
CA ALA A 106 1.10 -20.23 14.71
C ALA A 106 -0.12 -21.03 15.18
N HIS A 107 -0.37 -21.06 16.48
CA HIS A 107 -1.54 -21.70 17.07
C HIS A 107 -2.59 -20.66 17.43
N VAL A 108 -3.79 -20.87 16.95
CA VAL A 108 -4.96 -20.02 17.27
C VAL A 108 -5.89 -20.77 18.18
N ARG A 109 -6.17 -20.19 19.34
CA ARG A 109 -7.13 -20.70 20.30
C ARG A 109 -8.35 -19.81 20.35
N MET A 110 -9.50 -20.38 20.11
CA MET A 110 -10.78 -19.69 20.15
C MET A 110 -11.35 -19.68 21.57
N VAL A 111 -12.19 -18.70 21.87
CA VAL A 111 -12.84 -18.54 23.18
C VAL A 111 -13.70 -19.75 23.60
N ASN A 112 -14.23 -20.47 22.62
CA ASN A 112 -14.99 -21.71 22.83
C ASN A 112 -14.11 -22.96 23.05
N GLY A 113 -12.78 -22.79 23.10
CA GLY A 113 -11.82 -23.86 23.26
C GLY A 113 -11.41 -24.58 21.97
N ALA A 114 -11.98 -24.22 20.82
CA ALA A 114 -11.51 -24.75 19.54
C ALA A 114 -10.11 -24.21 19.23
N GLU A 115 -9.29 -25.05 18.61
CA GLU A 115 -7.93 -24.69 18.23
C GLU A 115 -7.67 -25.06 16.77
N PHE A 116 -6.85 -24.24 16.10
CA PHE A 116 -6.31 -24.59 14.80
C PHE A 116 -4.89 -24.03 14.64
N GLN A 117 -4.16 -24.57 13.69
CA GLN A 117 -2.79 -24.20 13.41
C GLN A 117 -2.70 -23.56 12.03
N LEU A 118 -1.97 -22.44 11.95
CA LEU A 118 -1.57 -21.81 10.72
C LEU A 118 -0.16 -22.25 10.37
N LYS A 119 0.07 -22.64 9.13
CA LYS A 119 1.41 -22.81 8.58
C LYS A 119 1.88 -21.45 8.04
N LEU A 120 3.08 -21.05 8.42
CA LEU A 120 3.71 -19.79 7.98
C LEU A 120 4.78 -20.12 6.93
N PHE A 121 4.96 -19.20 5.99
CA PHE A 121 5.93 -19.34 4.89
C PHE A 121 6.92 -18.16 4.90
N PRO A 122 7.84 -18.12 5.86
CA PRO A 122 8.77 -17.00 6.00
C PRO A 122 9.74 -16.83 4.84
N GLU A 123 9.98 -17.89 4.06
CA GLU A 123 10.83 -17.83 2.87
C GLU A 123 10.11 -17.13 1.70
N GLU A 124 8.78 -17.21 1.66
CA GLU A 124 7.96 -16.63 0.59
C GLU A 124 7.50 -15.20 0.94
N ALA A 125 7.19 -14.95 2.22
CA ALA A 125 6.68 -13.68 2.71
C ALA A 125 7.29 -13.29 4.07
N PRO A 126 8.60 -12.98 4.11
CA PRO A 126 9.32 -12.75 5.36
C PRO A 126 8.81 -11.55 6.15
N ALA A 127 8.49 -10.43 5.50
CA ALA A 127 8.01 -9.24 6.19
C ALA A 127 6.60 -9.44 6.74
N THR A 128 5.74 -10.14 6.00
CA THR A 128 4.39 -10.51 6.45
C THR A 128 4.43 -11.41 7.67
N VAL A 129 5.28 -12.46 7.65
CA VAL A 129 5.45 -13.37 8.79
C VAL A 129 6.03 -12.65 9.99
N ASP A 130 7.02 -11.77 9.80
CA ASP A 130 7.59 -10.94 10.87
C ASP A 130 6.52 -10.07 11.51
N ARG A 131 5.78 -9.32 10.71
CA ARG A 131 4.73 -8.43 11.20
C ARG A 131 3.64 -9.19 11.96
N PHE A 132 3.14 -10.27 11.38
CA PHE A 132 2.16 -11.13 12.03
C PHE A 132 2.68 -11.65 13.37
N SER A 133 3.91 -12.14 13.42
CA SER A 133 4.52 -12.70 14.61
C SER A 133 4.75 -11.66 15.71
N GLN A 134 5.16 -10.44 15.33
CA GLN A 134 5.28 -9.33 16.28
C GLN A 134 3.94 -8.94 16.90
N LEU A 135 2.90 -8.87 16.09
CA LEU A 135 1.54 -8.56 16.56
C LEU A 135 1.00 -9.68 17.47
N ALA A 136 1.18 -10.94 17.08
CA ALA A 136 0.78 -12.08 17.89
C ALA A 136 1.48 -12.09 19.26
N ARG A 137 2.79 -11.86 19.32
CA ARG A 137 3.56 -11.76 20.56
C ARG A 137 3.13 -10.60 21.46
N LYS A 138 2.61 -9.53 20.88
CA LYS A 138 2.06 -8.38 21.62
C LYS A 138 0.62 -8.60 22.09
N GLY A 139 0.01 -9.75 21.80
CA GLY A 139 -1.39 -10.02 22.11
C GLY A 139 -2.37 -9.22 21.25
N TYR A 140 -1.93 -8.66 20.12
CA TYR A 140 -2.79 -7.85 19.26
C TYR A 140 -4.04 -8.58 18.78
N TYR A 141 -3.93 -9.88 18.54
CA TYR A 141 -5.04 -10.70 18.06
C TYR A 141 -5.93 -11.24 19.18
N ASP A 142 -5.54 -11.05 20.44
CA ASP A 142 -6.33 -11.54 21.58
C ASP A 142 -7.67 -10.82 21.62
N THR A 143 -8.73 -11.58 21.84
CA THR A 143 -10.14 -11.11 21.86
C THR A 143 -10.70 -10.58 20.54
N LEU A 144 -9.93 -10.60 19.46
CA LEU A 144 -10.45 -10.23 18.15
C LEU A 144 -11.35 -11.34 17.58
N THR A 145 -12.23 -10.94 16.65
CA THR A 145 -13.21 -11.83 16.03
C THR A 145 -12.91 -12.06 14.55
N PHE A 146 -13.39 -13.19 14.04
CA PHE A 146 -13.59 -13.33 12.60
C PHE A 146 -14.88 -12.60 12.24
N HIS A 147 -14.75 -11.41 11.71
CA HIS A 147 -15.87 -10.50 11.44
C HIS A 147 -16.60 -10.80 10.13
N ARG A 148 -15.98 -11.61 9.24
CA ARG A 148 -16.59 -12.03 7.98
C ARG A 148 -16.32 -13.51 7.73
N VAL A 149 -17.39 -14.25 7.47
CA VAL A 149 -17.34 -15.66 7.10
C VAL A 149 -18.21 -15.87 5.87
N VAL A 150 -17.61 -16.26 4.76
CA VAL A 150 -18.33 -16.58 3.53
C VAL A 150 -18.01 -18.03 3.16
N PRO A 151 -19.01 -18.94 3.20
CA PRO A 151 -18.81 -20.35 2.91
C PRO A 151 -18.12 -20.57 1.56
N ASN A 152 -17.18 -21.48 1.53
CA ASN A 152 -16.37 -21.84 0.36
C ASN A 152 -15.56 -20.70 -0.27
N PHE A 153 -15.37 -19.60 0.45
CA PHE A 153 -14.61 -18.45 -0.05
C PHE A 153 -13.58 -17.94 0.96
N VAL A 154 -14.02 -17.38 2.11
CA VAL A 154 -13.09 -16.71 3.01
C VAL A 154 -13.62 -16.60 4.44
N ILE A 155 -12.68 -16.63 5.39
CA ILE A 155 -12.85 -16.08 6.74
C ILE A 155 -11.89 -14.91 6.91
N GLN A 156 -12.36 -13.81 7.47
CA GLN A 156 -11.56 -12.60 7.72
C GLN A 156 -11.63 -12.23 9.20
N GLY A 157 -10.48 -11.90 9.76
CA GLY A 157 -10.32 -11.48 11.15
C GLY A 157 -9.10 -10.61 11.32
N GLY A 158 -8.75 -10.29 12.57
CA GLY A 158 -7.54 -9.55 12.90
C GLY A 158 -7.70 -8.02 12.93
N SER A 159 -8.93 -7.51 12.76
CA SER A 159 -9.22 -6.08 12.85
C SER A 159 -9.84 -5.72 14.21
N PRO A 160 -9.29 -4.72 14.92
CA PRO A 160 -9.86 -4.25 16.20
C PRO A 160 -11.28 -3.69 16.06
N GLY A 161 -11.61 -3.17 14.87
CA GLY A 161 -12.93 -2.62 14.57
C GLY A 161 -13.94 -3.64 14.06
N ALA A 162 -13.60 -4.94 14.04
CA ALA A 162 -14.41 -5.99 13.46
C ALA A 162 -14.90 -5.66 12.03
N ASN A 163 -14.03 -5.04 11.22
CA ASN A 163 -14.27 -4.67 9.83
C ASN A 163 -12.95 -4.61 9.04
N GLU A 164 -13.03 -4.45 7.73
CA GLU A 164 -11.88 -4.45 6.82
C GLU A 164 -11.14 -3.09 6.73
N PHE A 165 -11.60 -2.06 7.44
CA PHE A 165 -11.09 -0.69 7.29
C PHE A 165 -10.15 -0.27 8.41
N MET A 166 -10.13 -1.00 9.52
CA MET A 166 -9.28 -0.69 10.67
C MET A 166 -8.17 -1.72 10.81
N GLY A 167 -6.95 -1.25 10.91
CA GLY A 167 -5.75 -2.03 11.16
C GLY A 167 -4.95 -1.48 12.33
N ASP A 168 -3.75 -2.00 12.50
CA ASP A 168 -2.84 -1.65 13.59
C ASP A 168 -1.93 -0.44 13.27
N GLY A 169 -2.11 0.21 12.16
CA GLY A 169 -1.37 1.42 11.76
C GLY A 169 -0.52 1.25 10.52
N PRO A 170 0.81 1.09 10.59
CA PRO A 170 1.62 1.12 9.38
C PRO A 170 1.29 -0.07 8.47
N TYR A 171 1.06 0.26 7.21
CA TYR A 171 0.80 -0.72 6.16
C TYR A 171 2.11 -1.33 5.66
N MET A 172 2.03 -2.54 5.17
CA MET A 172 3.12 -3.24 4.52
C MET A 172 2.85 -3.36 3.02
N ARG A 173 3.90 -3.57 2.25
CA ARG A 173 3.75 -4.02 0.87
C ARG A 173 3.32 -5.47 0.83
N ASP A 174 2.56 -5.80 -0.20
CA ASP A 174 2.32 -7.18 -0.59
C ASP A 174 3.65 -7.84 -1.00
N GLU A 175 3.85 -9.06 -0.58
CA GLU A 175 4.99 -9.90 -0.92
C GLU A 175 4.60 -11.04 -1.84
#